data_ad8dd040221482370e2959598c72c23d
#
_entry.id   ad8dd040221482370e2959598c72c23d
#
_cell.length_a   1.000
_cell.length_b   1.000
_cell.length_c   1.000
_cell.angle_alpha   90.00
_cell.angle_beta   90.00
_cell.angle_gamma   90.00
#
_symmetry.space_group_name_H-M   'P 1'
#
loop_
_entity.id
_entity.type
_entity.pdbx_description
1 polymer ?
#
loop_
_entity_poly.entity_id
_entity_poly.type
_entity_poly.pdbx_seq_one_letter_code
_entity_poly.pdbx_strand_id
1 'polypeptide(L)'
;LTSCNNKKFHINGNITEAQDSMLYLENLSLNGPVKIDSVKLGEDGSFAFEENAMDSITPEFYRLRIANQSINLSIDSTETVNVKAAYPQMSYKYEVEGSENCSKIKELSLKQMTLQSNINGIIKSPNIGVDSMDVIVARMLAAYKQDVKTNYIFKEPMKASSYYALFQTIQLGNTNSLIFNPRNNKDDVKVFAAVATSWDTYYPGAERGKNLHNIAIEGMKDIRIIDRQRAQQQIEASKVSVNGCIEIALQDNKGQVRRLSDLTGKVVLLDFHIFASNESTKRIMMLRELYNKYHAAGLEIYQVSVDPDEHFWKTSTAALPWICVREENGIQGTSLQLYNVQSIPTFFLIDRSNTLRARDIQIKDIDAAIKNLL
;
A
#
# COMPACT_ATOMS: atom_id res chain seq x y z
N LEU A 1 22.57 -43.90 25.65
CA LEU A 1 21.92 -42.72 26.30
C LEU A 1 22.35 -41.45 25.57
N THR A 2 21.64 -41.13 24.49
CA THR A 2 21.76 -39.85 23.81
C THR A 2 21.07 -38.81 24.67
N SER A 3 21.86 -38.01 25.36
CA SER A 3 21.40 -36.77 26.01
C SER A 3 20.86 -35.86 24.89
N CYS A 4 19.55 -35.79 24.75
CA CYS A 4 18.90 -34.69 24.02
C CYS A 4 19.20 -33.43 24.82
N ASN A 5 20.22 -32.71 24.39
CA ASN A 5 20.52 -31.38 24.91
C ASN A 5 19.47 -30.43 24.35
N ASN A 6 18.30 -30.38 24.99
CA ASN A 6 17.23 -29.45 24.62
C ASN A 6 17.72 -28.04 24.90
N LYS A 7 18.17 -27.36 23.85
CA LYS A 7 18.52 -25.95 23.91
C LYS A 7 17.25 -25.15 24.16
N LYS A 8 17.30 -24.27 25.16
CA LYS A 8 16.15 -23.44 25.55
C LYS A 8 16.47 -21.97 25.40
N PHE A 9 15.46 -21.20 25.08
CA PHE A 9 15.51 -19.74 25.16
C PHE A 9 14.56 -19.26 26.27
N HIS A 10 14.79 -18.03 26.73
CA HIS A 10 14.02 -17.43 27.80
C HIS A 10 13.54 -16.05 27.38
N ILE A 11 12.28 -15.75 27.69
CA ILE A 11 11.70 -14.41 27.56
C ILE A 11 11.10 -14.06 28.90
N ASN A 12 11.76 -13.14 29.61
CA ASN A 12 11.41 -12.77 30.97
C ASN A 12 11.16 -11.27 31.06
N GLY A 13 10.61 -10.84 32.14
CA GLY A 13 10.48 -9.42 32.46
C GLY A 13 9.28 -9.11 33.31
N ASN A 14 8.78 -7.90 33.17
CA ASN A 14 7.55 -7.49 33.82
C ASN A 14 6.75 -6.51 32.96
N ILE A 15 5.44 -6.71 32.94
CA ILE A 15 4.48 -5.80 32.33
C ILE A 15 3.54 -5.35 33.45
N THR A 16 3.71 -4.10 33.86
CA THR A 16 2.92 -3.48 34.92
C THR A 16 1.55 -3.01 34.40
N GLU A 17 0.68 -2.61 35.32
CA GLU A 17 -0.70 -2.14 35.00
C GLU A 17 -1.53 -3.15 34.20
N ALA A 18 -1.25 -4.43 34.41
CA ALA A 18 -1.89 -5.55 33.69
C ALA A 18 -2.31 -6.66 34.65
N GLN A 19 -2.53 -6.36 35.92
CA GLN A 19 -2.95 -7.35 36.93
C GLN A 19 -4.19 -8.14 36.45
N ASP A 20 -4.15 -9.45 36.64
CA ASP A 20 -5.17 -10.40 36.21
C ASP A 20 -5.34 -10.56 34.70
N SER A 21 -4.55 -9.87 33.87
CA SER A 21 -4.53 -10.06 32.43
C SER A 21 -3.74 -11.30 32.04
N MET A 22 -4.14 -11.91 30.91
CA MET A 22 -3.36 -13.00 30.30
C MET A 22 -2.32 -12.43 29.36
N LEU A 23 -1.06 -12.77 29.62
CA LEU A 23 0.05 -12.54 28.71
C LEU A 23 0.26 -13.81 27.88
N TYR A 24 0.18 -13.67 26.56
CA TYR A 24 0.42 -14.75 25.61
C TYR A 24 1.81 -14.60 24.99
N LEU A 25 2.53 -15.72 24.90
CA LEU A 25 3.68 -15.86 24.01
C LEU A 25 3.22 -16.58 22.74
N GLU A 26 3.37 -15.93 21.60
CA GLU A 26 2.97 -16.46 20.31
C GLU A 26 4.17 -16.58 19.36
N ASN A 27 4.26 -17.66 18.61
CA ASN A 27 5.17 -17.78 17.47
C ASN A 27 4.50 -17.19 16.25
N LEU A 28 5.20 -16.31 15.55
CA LEU A 28 4.73 -15.70 14.29
C LEU A 28 5.15 -16.60 13.13
N SER A 29 4.46 -17.74 12.96
CA SER A 29 4.74 -18.69 11.90
C SER A 29 4.34 -18.15 10.51
N LEU A 30 4.81 -18.79 9.44
CA LEU A 30 4.41 -18.45 8.06
C LEU A 30 2.91 -18.60 7.82
N ASN A 31 2.23 -19.42 8.61
CA ASN A 31 0.77 -19.65 8.52
C ASN A 31 -0.04 -18.80 9.52
N GLY A 32 0.60 -17.86 10.19
CA GLY A 32 -0.02 -16.99 11.18
C GLY A 32 0.45 -17.25 12.61
N PRO A 33 -0.03 -16.44 13.57
CA PRO A 33 0.35 -16.58 14.97
C PRO A 33 -0.12 -17.91 15.58
N VAL A 34 0.78 -18.56 16.33
CA VAL A 34 0.50 -19.79 17.07
C VAL A 34 0.81 -19.54 18.55
N LYS A 35 -0.14 -19.75 19.41
CA LYS A 35 0.06 -19.67 20.86
C LYS A 35 1.04 -20.75 21.32
N ILE A 36 2.13 -20.34 21.98
CA ILE A 36 3.14 -21.22 22.53
C ILE A 36 2.91 -21.42 24.03
N ASP A 37 2.70 -20.32 24.76
CA ASP A 37 2.53 -20.34 26.21
C ASP A 37 1.68 -19.14 26.64
N SER A 38 1.28 -19.13 27.89
CA SER A 38 0.57 -18.01 28.50
C SER A 38 0.74 -18.00 30.01
N VAL A 39 0.63 -16.82 30.59
CA VAL A 39 0.66 -16.63 32.04
C VAL A 39 -0.33 -15.55 32.45
N LYS A 40 -0.98 -15.73 33.58
CA LYS A 40 -1.80 -14.70 34.23
C LYS A 40 -0.89 -13.80 35.05
N LEU A 41 -0.86 -12.51 34.76
CA LEU A 41 0.01 -11.56 35.43
C LEU A 41 -0.48 -11.22 36.84
N GLY A 42 0.44 -11.16 37.79
CA GLY A 42 0.21 -10.63 39.15
C GLY A 42 0.33 -9.11 39.20
N GLU A 43 0.33 -8.59 40.43
CA GLU A 43 0.41 -7.15 40.69
C GLU A 43 1.70 -6.52 40.15
N ASP A 44 2.84 -7.19 40.31
CA ASP A 44 4.16 -6.73 39.83
C ASP A 44 4.36 -6.92 38.32
N GLY A 45 3.47 -7.67 37.67
CA GLY A 45 3.53 -7.96 36.25
C GLY A 45 4.66 -8.87 35.81
N SER A 46 5.35 -9.52 36.74
CA SER A 46 6.49 -10.40 36.44
C SER A 46 6.05 -11.63 35.64
N PHE A 47 6.88 -12.06 34.69
CA PHE A 47 6.69 -13.25 33.89
C PHE A 47 8.03 -13.89 33.52
N ALA A 48 7.99 -15.20 33.25
CA ALA A 48 9.14 -15.96 32.77
C ALA A 48 8.64 -17.07 31.84
N PHE A 49 9.00 -16.98 30.58
CA PHE A 49 8.79 -18.04 29.60
C PHE A 49 10.10 -18.76 29.33
N GLU A 50 10.06 -20.07 29.34
CA GLU A 50 11.15 -20.95 28.96
C GLU A 50 10.63 -21.93 27.91
N GLU A 51 11.19 -21.87 26.72
CA GLU A 51 10.74 -22.69 25.60
C GLU A 51 11.91 -23.35 24.91
N ASN A 52 11.65 -24.49 24.25
CA ASN A 52 12.64 -25.17 23.45
C ASN A 52 12.97 -24.35 22.20
N ALA A 53 14.26 -24.09 21.96
CA ALA A 53 14.71 -23.54 20.70
C ALA A 53 14.45 -24.55 19.59
N MET A 54 14.04 -24.08 18.42
CA MET A 54 13.95 -24.94 17.24
C MET A 54 15.32 -25.47 16.85
N ASP A 55 15.38 -26.69 16.29
CA ASP A 55 16.63 -27.38 15.93
C ASP A 55 17.46 -26.67 14.83
N SER A 56 17.01 -25.54 14.35
CA SER A 56 17.69 -24.78 13.31
C SER A 56 18.38 -23.56 13.88
N ILE A 57 19.47 -23.14 13.22
CA ILE A 57 20.14 -21.86 13.49
C ILE A 57 19.37 -20.66 12.90
N THR A 58 18.22 -20.92 12.28
CA THR A 58 17.39 -19.90 11.64
C THR A 58 16.71 -19.03 12.70
N PRO A 59 16.75 -17.71 12.57
CA PRO A 59 15.98 -16.83 13.43
C PRO A 59 14.48 -17.14 13.41
N GLU A 60 13.84 -17.12 14.55
CA GLU A 60 12.39 -17.27 14.69
C GLU A 60 11.77 -16.00 15.30
N PHE A 61 10.49 -15.79 15.02
CA PHE A 61 9.79 -14.59 15.42
C PHE A 61 8.67 -14.90 16.42
N TYR A 62 8.60 -14.08 17.43
CA TYR A 62 7.64 -14.22 18.53
C TYR A 62 7.00 -12.88 18.83
N ARG A 63 5.88 -12.92 19.52
CA ARG A 63 5.30 -11.72 20.13
C ARG A 63 4.76 -12.02 21.53
N LEU A 64 4.90 -11.03 22.39
CA LEU A 64 4.20 -10.95 23.66
C LEU A 64 2.91 -10.17 23.42
N ARG A 65 1.77 -10.71 23.82
CA ARG A 65 0.47 -10.08 23.57
C ARG A 65 -0.42 -10.09 24.81
N ILE A 66 -1.02 -8.92 25.09
CA ILE A 66 -2.12 -8.75 26.03
C ILE A 66 -3.25 -8.06 25.24
N ALA A 67 -4.39 -8.71 25.07
CA ALA A 67 -5.51 -8.21 24.26
C ALA A 67 -5.05 -7.76 22.86
N ASN A 68 -5.15 -6.49 22.52
CA ASN A 68 -4.73 -5.92 21.24
C ASN A 68 -3.34 -5.25 21.27
N GLN A 69 -2.64 -5.33 22.41
CA GLN A 69 -1.29 -4.78 22.55
C GLN A 69 -0.25 -5.88 22.37
N SER A 70 0.79 -5.60 21.62
CA SER A 70 1.84 -6.59 21.36
C SER A 70 3.24 -5.99 21.26
N ILE A 71 4.24 -6.81 21.59
CA ILE A 71 5.66 -6.53 21.43
C ILE A 71 6.26 -7.64 20.56
N ASN A 72 6.86 -7.27 19.44
CA ASN A 72 7.50 -8.20 18.52
C ASN A 72 8.94 -8.46 18.92
N LEU A 73 9.35 -9.72 18.88
CA LEU A 73 10.67 -10.20 19.26
C LEU A 73 11.20 -11.17 18.20
N SER A 74 12.49 -11.41 18.23
CA SER A 74 13.11 -12.52 17.50
C SER A 74 14.05 -13.30 18.42
N ILE A 75 14.18 -14.57 18.14
CA ILE A 75 15.09 -15.49 18.84
C ILE A 75 15.95 -16.18 17.79
N ASP A 76 17.26 -16.04 17.93
CA ASP A 76 18.22 -16.66 17.01
C ASP A 76 18.63 -18.07 17.47
N SER A 77 18.70 -18.29 18.77
CA SER A 77 19.09 -19.60 19.34
C SER A 77 18.62 -19.76 20.79
N THR A 78 19.45 -19.42 21.74
CA THR A 78 19.25 -19.69 23.18
C THR A 78 19.34 -18.44 24.03
N GLU A 79 19.00 -17.31 23.45
CA GLU A 79 19.06 -16.02 24.15
C GLU A 79 18.13 -16.00 25.37
N THR A 80 18.47 -15.11 26.29
CA THR A 80 17.56 -14.64 27.32
C THR A 80 17.23 -13.18 27.03
N VAL A 81 15.97 -12.95 26.69
CA VAL A 81 15.46 -11.61 26.38
C VAL A 81 14.64 -11.11 27.56
N ASN A 82 14.96 -9.91 28.03
CA ASN A 82 14.23 -9.25 29.12
C ASN A 82 13.40 -8.08 28.56
N VAL A 83 12.13 -8.04 28.93
CA VAL A 83 11.19 -7.01 28.49
C VAL A 83 10.56 -6.34 29.70
N LYS A 84 10.53 -5.00 29.67
CA LYS A 84 9.82 -4.18 30.66
C LYS A 84 8.88 -3.23 29.96
N ALA A 85 7.63 -3.19 30.40
CA ALA A 85 6.61 -2.31 29.85
C ALA A 85 5.49 -2.04 30.86
N ALA A 86 4.64 -1.06 30.54
CA ALA A 86 3.34 -0.89 31.17
C ALA A 86 2.27 -1.23 30.14
N TYR A 87 1.26 -1.99 30.51
CA TYR A 87 0.25 -2.54 29.58
C TYR A 87 -0.38 -1.51 28.65
N PRO A 88 -0.86 -0.34 29.12
CA PRO A 88 -1.55 0.59 28.23
C PRO A 88 -0.69 1.10 27.07
N GLN A 89 0.63 1.05 27.21
CA GLN A 89 1.61 1.64 26.30
C GLN A 89 2.61 0.61 25.75
N MET A 90 2.42 -0.68 26.06
CA MET A 90 3.43 -1.71 25.78
C MET A 90 3.80 -1.85 24.31
N SER A 91 2.90 -1.54 23.39
CA SER A 91 3.17 -1.65 21.96
C SER A 91 4.19 -0.64 21.43
N TYR A 92 4.36 0.49 22.09
CA TYR A 92 5.24 1.56 21.63
C TYR A 92 6.21 2.09 22.67
N LYS A 93 6.04 1.74 23.95
CA LYS A 93 6.91 2.16 25.06
C LYS A 93 7.30 0.96 25.89
N TYR A 94 8.41 0.36 25.55
CA TYR A 94 8.96 -0.79 26.27
C TYR A 94 10.48 -0.77 26.20
N GLU A 95 11.09 -1.48 27.14
CA GLU A 95 12.52 -1.74 27.16
C GLU A 95 12.77 -3.21 26.81
N VAL A 96 13.79 -3.48 26.03
CA VAL A 96 14.19 -4.83 25.66
C VAL A 96 15.71 -4.95 25.74
N GLU A 97 16.18 -5.99 26.42
CA GLU A 97 17.59 -6.29 26.60
C GLU A 97 17.89 -7.77 26.30
N GLY A 98 19.13 -8.08 25.97
CA GLY A 98 19.61 -9.45 25.74
C GLY A 98 19.60 -9.89 24.30
N SER A 99 19.15 -9.04 23.36
CA SER A 99 19.15 -9.34 21.93
C SER A 99 19.29 -8.06 21.10
N GLU A 100 20.34 -8.01 20.27
CA GLU A 100 20.53 -6.91 19.33
C GLU A 100 19.41 -6.85 18.30
N ASN A 101 18.96 -8.02 17.79
CA ASN A 101 17.86 -8.09 16.85
C ASN A 101 16.55 -7.56 17.46
N CYS A 102 16.25 -7.90 18.70
CA CYS A 102 15.07 -7.36 19.40
C CYS A 102 15.15 -5.83 19.57
N SER A 103 16.33 -5.29 19.85
CA SER A 103 16.54 -3.84 19.92
C SER A 103 16.29 -3.16 18.56
N LYS A 104 16.77 -3.75 17.47
CA LYS A 104 16.54 -3.24 16.11
C LYS A 104 15.10 -3.38 15.67
N ILE A 105 14.43 -4.47 16.03
CA ILE A 105 12.99 -4.65 15.80
C ILE A 105 12.19 -3.57 16.51
N LYS A 106 12.56 -3.24 17.75
CA LYS A 106 11.96 -2.11 18.47
C LYS A 106 12.13 -0.79 17.72
N GLU A 107 13.36 -0.47 17.28
CA GLU A 107 13.63 0.73 16.49
C GLU A 107 12.76 0.79 15.24
N LEU A 108 12.68 -0.30 14.49
CA LEU A 108 11.86 -0.41 13.27
C LEU A 108 10.36 -0.25 13.56
N SER A 109 9.88 -0.86 14.65
CA SER A 109 8.49 -0.72 15.09
C SER A 109 8.14 0.73 15.40
N LEU A 110 9.01 1.43 16.12
CA LEU A 110 8.81 2.84 16.48
C LEU A 110 8.89 3.75 15.26
N LYS A 111 9.80 3.49 14.31
CA LYS A 111 9.89 4.22 13.04
C LYS A 111 8.61 4.05 12.21
N GLN A 112 8.08 2.84 12.14
CA GLN A 112 6.83 2.57 11.44
C GLN A 112 5.64 3.27 12.10
N MET A 113 5.55 3.26 13.41
CA MET A 113 4.49 3.97 14.16
C MET A 113 4.54 5.48 13.93
N THR A 114 5.75 6.06 13.91
CA THR A 114 5.95 7.48 13.59
C THR A 114 5.51 7.78 12.17
N LEU A 115 5.89 6.95 11.21
CA LEU A 115 5.45 7.06 9.82
C LEU A 115 3.93 7.01 9.71
N GLN A 116 3.29 6.04 10.37
CA GLN A 116 1.84 5.88 10.36
C GLN A 116 1.13 7.10 10.96
N SER A 117 1.62 7.60 12.08
CA SER A 117 1.08 8.81 12.74
C SER A 117 1.18 10.04 11.83
N ASN A 118 2.32 10.23 11.19
CA ASN A 118 2.55 11.35 10.28
C ASN A 118 1.66 11.26 9.04
N ILE A 119 1.52 10.07 8.46
CA ILE A 119 0.62 9.83 7.31
C ILE A 119 -0.84 10.10 7.72
N ASN A 120 -1.28 9.61 8.88
CA ASN A 120 -2.62 9.87 9.39
C ASN A 120 -2.87 11.37 9.57
N GLY A 121 -1.89 12.12 10.04
CA GLY A 121 -1.97 13.58 10.15
C GLY A 121 -2.17 14.28 8.80
N ILE A 122 -1.47 13.83 7.77
CA ILE A 122 -1.61 14.36 6.39
C ILE A 122 -2.99 14.03 5.82
N ILE A 123 -3.44 12.78 5.95
CA ILE A 123 -4.75 12.34 5.44
C ILE A 123 -5.91 13.11 6.09
N LYS A 124 -5.79 13.44 7.37
CA LYS A 124 -6.83 14.17 8.14
C LYS A 124 -6.74 15.68 7.99
N SER A 125 -5.71 16.21 7.32
CA SER A 125 -5.54 17.65 7.18
C SER A 125 -6.58 18.26 6.24
N PRO A 126 -7.41 19.23 6.70
CA PRO A 126 -8.44 19.84 5.86
C PRO A 126 -7.87 20.82 4.82
N ASN A 127 -6.61 21.22 4.95
CA ASN A 127 -5.98 22.24 4.13
C ASN A 127 -5.15 21.68 2.96
N ILE A 128 -5.05 20.35 2.87
CA ILE A 128 -4.25 19.66 1.84
C ILE A 128 -5.21 19.02 0.84
N GLY A 129 -5.08 19.34 -0.45
CA GLY A 129 -5.83 18.69 -1.52
C GLY A 129 -5.42 17.22 -1.69
N VAL A 130 -6.32 16.40 -2.24
CA VAL A 130 -6.11 14.94 -2.40
C VAL A 130 -4.84 14.64 -3.21
N ASP A 131 -4.60 15.34 -4.32
CA ASP A 131 -3.41 15.14 -5.16
C ASP A 131 -2.12 15.48 -4.42
N SER A 132 -2.15 16.54 -3.59
CA SER A 132 -1.00 16.93 -2.76
C SER A 132 -0.75 15.91 -1.65
N MET A 133 -1.81 15.32 -1.06
CA MET A 133 -1.69 14.26 -0.06
C MET A 133 -0.95 13.05 -0.63
N ASP A 134 -1.31 12.59 -1.82
CA ASP A 134 -0.68 11.43 -2.47
C ASP A 134 0.82 11.67 -2.71
N VAL A 135 1.19 12.86 -3.15
CA VAL A 135 2.61 13.25 -3.35
C VAL A 135 3.37 13.27 -2.02
N ILE A 136 2.78 13.85 -0.98
CA ILE A 136 3.42 13.93 0.35
C ILE A 136 3.59 12.54 0.94
N VAL A 137 2.54 11.71 0.91
CA VAL A 137 2.58 10.33 1.41
C VAL A 137 3.61 9.50 0.66
N ALA A 138 3.68 9.62 -0.67
CA ALA A 138 4.67 8.92 -1.48
C ALA A 138 6.10 9.32 -1.11
N ARG A 139 6.36 10.60 -0.84
CA ARG A 139 7.67 11.08 -0.37
C ARG A 139 8.02 10.53 1.02
N MET A 140 7.05 10.48 1.92
CA MET A 140 7.26 9.95 3.27
C MET A 140 7.59 8.47 3.22
N LEU A 141 6.89 7.69 2.41
CA LEU A 141 7.16 6.28 2.18
C LEU A 141 8.53 6.05 1.54
N ALA A 142 8.89 6.84 0.53
CA ALA A 142 10.20 6.75 -0.13
C ALA A 142 11.34 7.05 0.84
N ALA A 143 11.21 8.07 1.69
CA ALA A 143 12.21 8.42 2.70
C ALA A 143 12.37 7.30 3.75
N TYR A 144 11.26 6.73 4.21
CA TYR A 144 11.27 5.59 5.13
C TYR A 144 11.96 4.38 4.51
N LYS A 145 11.60 4.02 3.29
CA LYS A 145 12.22 2.90 2.58
C LYS A 145 13.73 3.11 2.40
N GLN A 146 14.15 4.31 2.05
CA GLN A 146 15.57 4.62 1.88
C GLN A 146 16.34 4.48 3.18
N ASP A 147 15.80 4.98 4.28
CA ASP A 147 16.39 4.84 5.62
C ASP A 147 16.52 3.35 6.02
N VAL A 148 15.44 2.59 5.89
CA VAL A 148 15.41 1.18 6.30
C VAL A 148 16.29 0.31 5.40
N LYS A 149 16.31 0.55 4.09
CA LYS A 149 17.23 -0.14 3.17
C LYS A 149 18.68 0.09 3.55
N THR A 150 19.07 1.34 3.73
CA THR A 150 20.46 1.72 3.97
C THR A 150 20.94 1.27 5.35
N ASN A 151 20.15 1.48 6.39
CA ASN A 151 20.59 1.33 7.76
C ASN A 151 20.32 -0.04 8.36
N TYR A 152 19.45 -0.85 7.77
CA TYR A 152 19.07 -2.17 8.26
C TYR A 152 19.24 -3.27 7.20
N ILE A 153 18.47 -3.22 6.11
CA ILE A 153 18.33 -4.35 5.20
C ILE A 153 19.63 -4.64 4.43
N PHE A 154 20.20 -3.64 3.77
CA PHE A 154 21.43 -3.85 2.98
C PHE A 154 22.70 -3.86 3.82
N LYS A 155 22.61 -3.30 5.02
CA LYS A 155 23.72 -3.33 5.97
C LYS A 155 23.95 -4.74 6.52
N GLU A 156 22.87 -5.43 6.89
CA GLU A 156 22.93 -6.77 7.50
C GLU A 156 21.73 -7.62 7.02
N PRO A 157 21.70 -8.02 5.74
CA PRO A 157 20.54 -8.71 5.15
C PRO A 157 20.23 -10.07 5.78
N MET A 158 21.22 -10.71 6.44
CA MET A 158 21.04 -11.99 7.14
C MET A 158 20.36 -11.87 8.51
N LYS A 159 20.24 -10.67 9.06
CA LYS A 159 19.69 -10.49 10.40
C LYS A 159 18.18 -10.64 10.44
N ALA A 160 17.65 -11.09 11.57
CA ALA A 160 16.22 -11.16 11.81
C ALA A 160 15.53 -9.80 11.66
N SER A 161 16.18 -8.71 12.09
CA SER A 161 15.67 -7.35 11.91
C SER A 161 15.46 -6.98 10.46
N SER A 162 16.31 -7.42 9.55
CA SER A 162 16.14 -7.19 8.11
C SER A 162 14.95 -7.96 7.53
N TYR A 163 14.76 -9.20 7.94
CA TYR A 163 13.55 -9.96 7.60
C TYR A 163 12.28 -9.26 8.12
N TYR A 164 12.29 -8.84 9.38
CA TYR A 164 11.17 -8.11 9.99
C TYR A 164 10.82 -6.84 9.21
N ALA A 165 11.83 -6.09 8.80
CA ALA A 165 11.64 -4.85 8.04
C ALA A 165 10.90 -5.05 6.71
N LEU A 166 11.10 -6.19 6.03
CA LEU A 166 10.43 -6.50 4.77
C LEU A 166 8.91 -6.64 4.91
N PHE A 167 8.44 -7.05 6.08
CA PHE A 167 7.02 -7.38 6.30
C PHE A 167 6.27 -6.32 7.11
N GLN A 168 6.88 -5.18 7.37
CA GLN A 168 6.17 -4.06 7.97
C GLN A 168 5.10 -3.51 7.02
N THR A 169 3.98 -3.15 7.60
CA THR A 169 2.81 -2.66 6.87
C THR A 169 2.49 -1.21 7.17
N ILE A 170 1.71 -0.60 6.30
CA ILE A 170 1.17 0.74 6.46
C ILE A 170 -0.32 0.74 6.16
N GLN A 171 -1.08 1.43 6.98
CA GLN A 171 -2.51 1.63 6.78
C GLN A 171 -2.73 2.94 6.01
N LEU A 172 -3.31 2.84 4.82
CA LEU A 172 -3.70 3.97 3.99
C LEU A 172 -5.22 3.94 3.81
N GLY A 173 -5.94 4.75 4.57
CA GLY A 173 -7.40 4.68 4.62
C GLY A 173 -7.87 3.31 5.12
N ASN A 174 -8.62 2.59 4.32
CA ASN A 174 -9.12 1.25 4.62
C ASN A 174 -8.21 0.12 4.13
N THR A 175 -7.10 0.45 3.51
CA THR A 175 -6.17 -0.53 2.94
C THR A 175 -4.93 -0.67 3.82
N ASN A 176 -4.62 -1.91 4.21
CA ASN A 176 -3.36 -2.25 4.85
C ASN A 176 -2.46 -2.97 3.85
N SER A 177 -1.28 -2.44 3.60
CA SER A 177 -0.37 -2.98 2.59
C SER A 177 1.07 -3.00 3.09
N LEU A 178 1.89 -3.85 2.48
CA LEU A 178 3.32 -3.86 2.74
C LEU A 178 3.96 -2.53 2.35
N ILE A 179 4.85 -2.01 3.18
CA ILE A 179 5.66 -0.83 2.85
C ILE A 179 6.60 -1.18 1.69
N PHE A 180 7.31 -2.30 1.78
CA PHE A 180 8.04 -2.90 0.66
C PHE A 180 7.11 -3.86 -0.07
N ASN A 181 6.60 -3.46 -1.23
CA ASN A 181 5.61 -4.24 -1.96
C ASN A 181 6.21 -4.88 -3.23
N PRO A 182 6.53 -6.18 -3.20
CA PRO A 182 7.16 -6.85 -4.33
C PRO A 182 6.20 -7.12 -5.50
N ARG A 183 4.90 -6.91 -5.33
CA ARG A 183 3.91 -7.17 -6.40
C ARG A 183 3.81 -6.06 -7.43
N ASN A 184 4.09 -4.83 -7.04
CA ASN A 184 3.89 -3.66 -7.89
C ASN A 184 5.10 -2.73 -7.98
N ASN A 185 6.19 -3.03 -7.26
CA ASN A 185 7.37 -2.18 -7.23
C ASN A 185 8.64 -3.01 -7.53
N LYS A 186 9.27 -2.69 -8.65
CA LYS A 186 10.47 -3.38 -9.12
C LYS A 186 11.66 -3.28 -8.17
N ASP A 187 11.84 -2.13 -7.54
CA ASP A 187 12.92 -1.93 -6.58
C ASP A 187 12.67 -2.72 -5.30
N ASP A 188 11.42 -2.85 -4.88
CA ASP A 188 11.06 -3.66 -3.72
C ASP A 188 11.29 -5.16 -3.97
N VAL A 189 11.06 -5.66 -5.19
CA VAL A 189 11.41 -7.04 -5.56
C VAL A 189 12.88 -7.30 -5.33
N LYS A 190 13.76 -6.37 -5.70
CA LYS A 190 15.20 -6.48 -5.50
C LYS A 190 15.58 -6.55 -4.02
N VAL A 191 14.86 -5.83 -3.17
CA VAL A 191 15.09 -5.86 -1.71
C VAL A 191 14.74 -7.23 -1.14
N PHE A 192 13.60 -7.81 -1.52
CA PHE A 192 13.23 -9.18 -1.15
C PHE A 192 14.24 -10.21 -1.66
N ALA A 193 14.68 -10.07 -2.91
CA ALA A 193 15.68 -10.97 -3.51
C ALA A 193 17.03 -10.92 -2.79
N ALA A 194 17.47 -9.74 -2.39
CA ALA A 194 18.73 -9.56 -1.66
C ALA A 194 18.70 -10.27 -0.29
N VAL A 195 17.62 -10.13 0.46
CA VAL A 195 17.45 -10.83 1.74
C VAL A 195 17.33 -12.34 1.52
N ALA A 196 16.56 -12.78 0.52
CA ALA A 196 16.42 -14.18 0.17
C ALA A 196 17.78 -14.84 -0.12
N THR A 197 18.60 -14.20 -0.93
CA THR A 197 19.94 -14.68 -1.27
C THR A 197 20.85 -14.76 -0.05
N SER A 198 20.81 -13.77 0.82
CA SER A 198 21.56 -13.77 2.08
C SER A 198 21.12 -14.89 3.02
N TRP A 199 19.82 -15.11 3.15
CA TRP A 199 19.27 -16.17 3.99
C TRP A 199 19.62 -17.56 3.48
N ASP A 200 19.70 -17.76 2.18
CA ASP A 200 20.19 -19.03 1.60
C ASP A 200 21.62 -19.35 2.01
N THR A 201 22.45 -18.32 2.08
CA THR A 201 23.85 -18.47 2.46
C THR A 201 24.02 -18.78 3.95
N TYR A 202 23.31 -18.02 4.79
CA TYR A 202 23.45 -18.12 6.26
C TYR A 202 22.55 -19.19 6.90
N TYR A 203 21.40 -19.46 6.29
CA TYR A 203 20.40 -20.39 6.82
C TYR A 203 19.91 -21.32 5.70
N PRO A 204 20.79 -22.16 5.15
CA PRO A 204 20.45 -23.03 4.03
C PRO A 204 19.29 -23.97 4.38
N GLY A 205 18.31 -24.04 3.50
CA GLY A 205 17.14 -24.89 3.67
C GLY A 205 16.04 -24.32 4.59
N ALA A 206 16.22 -23.12 5.13
CA ALA A 206 15.21 -22.46 5.96
C ALA A 206 13.91 -22.20 5.18
N GLU A 207 12.75 -22.52 5.78
CA GLU A 207 11.45 -22.28 5.13
C GLU A 207 11.20 -20.81 4.85
N ARG A 208 11.61 -19.91 5.75
CA ARG A 208 11.48 -18.46 5.55
C ARG A 208 12.30 -17.98 4.36
N GLY A 209 13.51 -18.53 4.16
CA GLY A 209 14.32 -18.26 2.99
C GLY A 209 13.66 -18.71 1.68
N LYS A 210 13.10 -19.91 1.67
CA LYS A 210 12.32 -20.41 0.53
C LYS A 210 11.10 -19.53 0.22
N ASN A 211 10.39 -19.11 1.25
CA ASN A 211 9.25 -18.21 1.12
C ASN A 211 9.68 -16.84 0.52
N LEU A 212 10.80 -16.27 0.95
CA LEU A 212 11.35 -15.04 0.38
C LEU A 212 11.68 -15.21 -1.10
N HIS A 213 12.27 -16.33 -1.50
CA HIS A 213 12.51 -16.64 -2.90
C HIS A 213 11.23 -16.69 -3.72
N ASN A 214 10.22 -17.38 -3.21
CA ASN A 214 8.92 -17.47 -3.88
C ASN A 214 8.28 -16.07 -4.04
N ILE A 215 8.34 -15.23 -3.02
CA ILE A 215 7.84 -13.85 -3.07
C ILE A 215 8.60 -13.07 -4.16
N ALA A 216 9.92 -13.17 -4.21
CA ALA A 216 10.73 -12.47 -5.21
C ALA A 216 10.45 -12.97 -6.64
N ILE A 217 10.32 -14.29 -6.83
CA ILE A 217 10.01 -14.89 -8.13
C ILE A 217 8.62 -14.45 -8.62
N GLU A 218 7.61 -14.51 -7.77
CA GLU A 218 6.26 -14.06 -8.11
C GLU A 218 6.24 -12.56 -8.40
N GLY A 219 6.95 -11.76 -7.62
CA GLY A 219 7.09 -10.32 -7.87
C GLY A 219 7.74 -10.02 -9.22
N MET A 220 8.78 -10.76 -9.60
CA MET A 220 9.41 -10.62 -10.93
C MET A 220 8.46 -10.99 -12.08
N LYS A 221 7.64 -12.04 -11.90
CA LYS A 221 6.62 -12.42 -12.87
C LYS A 221 5.56 -11.33 -13.04
N ASP A 222 5.06 -10.80 -11.93
CA ASP A 222 4.05 -9.72 -11.93
C ASP A 222 4.58 -8.48 -12.64
N ILE A 223 5.82 -8.08 -12.38
CA ILE A 223 6.47 -6.94 -13.04
C ILE A 223 6.64 -7.17 -14.53
N ARG A 224 7.03 -8.37 -14.95
CA ARG A 224 7.12 -8.71 -16.39
C ARG A 224 5.78 -8.62 -17.09
N ILE A 225 4.70 -9.05 -16.43
CA ILE A 225 3.34 -8.93 -16.95
C ILE A 225 2.96 -7.45 -17.11
N ILE A 226 3.19 -6.65 -16.09
CA ILE A 226 2.93 -5.20 -16.11
C ILE A 226 3.73 -4.52 -17.22
N ASP A 227 5.03 -4.81 -17.35
CA ASP A 227 5.90 -4.23 -18.36
C ASP A 227 5.46 -4.63 -19.78
N ARG A 228 5.05 -5.88 -19.99
CA ARG A 228 4.50 -6.35 -21.27
C ARG A 228 3.19 -5.63 -21.63
N GLN A 229 2.31 -5.49 -20.67
CA GLN A 229 1.04 -4.77 -20.87
C GLN A 229 1.28 -3.32 -21.23
N ARG A 230 2.20 -2.63 -20.52
CA ARG A 230 2.59 -1.25 -20.84
C ARG A 230 3.20 -1.12 -22.24
N ALA A 231 4.11 -2.02 -22.61
CA ALA A 231 4.73 -2.03 -23.94
C ALA A 231 3.68 -2.26 -25.04
N GLN A 232 2.74 -3.18 -24.85
CA GLN A 232 1.66 -3.45 -25.80
C GLN A 232 0.72 -2.26 -25.91
N GLN A 233 0.37 -1.63 -24.78
CA GLN A 233 -0.44 -0.40 -24.77
C GLN A 233 0.25 0.74 -25.51
N GLN A 234 1.55 0.92 -25.36
CA GLN A 234 2.32 1.93 -26.08
C GLN A 234 2.33 1.66 -27.61
N ILE A 235 2.44 0.39 -28.02
CA ILE A 235 2.37 0.00 -29.40
C ILE A 235 0.98 0.26 -29.99
N GLU A 236 -0.08 -0.09 -29.27
CA GLU A 236 -1.47 0.17 -29.68
C GLU A 236 -1.76 1.68 -29.71
N ALA A 237 -1.32 2.42 -28.69
CA ALA A 237 -1.42 3.87 -28.66
C ALA A 237 -0.67 4.53 -29.82
N SER A 238 0.52 4.04 -30.18
CA SER A 238 1.28 4.55 -31.33
C SER A 238 0.60 4.26 -32.67
N LYS A 239 -0.14 3.14 -32.78
CA LYS A 239 -0.94 2.82 -33.98
C LYS A 239 -2.17 3.71 -34.13
N VAL A 240 -2.74 4.17 -33.00
CA VAL A 240 -3.95 5.03 -32.96
C VAL A 240 -3.59 6.51 -33.08
N SER A 241 -2.36 6.90 -32.70
CA SER A 241 -1.91 8.30 -32.62
C SER A 241 -1.70 9.00 -33.96
N VAL A 242 -2.00 8.35 -35.09
CA VAL A 242 -1.93 9.00 -36.41
C VAL A 242 -2.98 10.10 -36.58
N ASN A 243 -4.03 10.14 -35.74
CA ASN A 243 -5.14 11.11 -35.86
C ASN A 243 -5.74 11.60 -34.52
N GLY A 244 -4.99 11.74 -33.42
CA GLY A 244 -5.55 12.34 -32.22
C GLY A 244 -5.30 11.61 -30.92
N CYS A 245 -6.18 11.75 -29.91
CA CYS A 245 -6.08 11.04 -28.64
C CYS A 245 -6.50 9.57 -28.77
N ILE A 246 -6.14 8.80 -27.75
CA ILE A 246 -6.51 7.37 -27.70
C ILE A 246 -8.03 7.23 -27.62
N GLU A 247 -8.60 6.42 -28.51
CA GLU A 247 -10.05 6.23 -28.58
C GLU A 247 -10.62 5.57 -27.33
N ILE A 248 -11.73 6.09 -26.87
CA ILE A 248 -12.60 5.45 -25.88
C ILE A 248 -13.98 5.27 -26.52
N ALA A 249 -14.50 4.05 -26.48
CA ALA A 249 -15.82 3.71 -26.97
C ALA A 249 -16.53 2.86 -25.91
N LEU A 250 -17.32 3.50 -25.07
CA LEU A 250 -18.04 2.88 -23.95
C LEU A 250 -19.53 3.21 -24.02
N GLN A 251 -20.35 2.36 -23.42
CA GLN A 251 -21.79 2.59 -23.34
C GLN A 251 -22.10 3.69 -22.32
N ASP A 252 -22.99 4.60 -22.72
CA ASP A 252 -23.54 5.61 -21.84
C ASP A 252 -24.68 5.05 -20.95
N ASN A 253 -25.22 5.89 -20.09
CA ASN A 253 -26.31 5.53 -19.17
C ASN A 253 -27.68 5.27 -19.89
N LYS A 254 -27.75 5.43 -21.20
CA LYS A 254 -28.90 5.10 -22.06
C LYS A 254 -28.63 3.89 -22.94
N GLY A 255 -27.47 3.24 -22.80
CA GLY A 255 -27.09 2.06 -23.57
C GLY A 255 -26.50 2.34 -24.96
N GLN A 256 -26.20 3.60 -25.27
CA GLN A 256 -25.58 3.99 -26.53
C GLN A 256 -24.06 4.03 -26.39
N VAL A 257 -23.36 3.51 -27.40
CA VAL A 257 -21.90 3.60 -27.47
C VAL A 257 -21.52 5.05 -27.81
N ARG A 258 -20.71 5.66 -26.93
CA ARG A 258 -20.22 7.02 -27.09
C ARG A 258 -18.72 6.99 -27.35
N ARG A 259 -18.31 7.55 -28.47
CA ARG A 259 -16.91 7.59 -28.89
C ARG A 259 -16.29 8.95 -28.56
N LEU A 260 -15.10 8.93 -27.99
CA LEU A 260 -14.36 10.16 -27.69
C LEU A 260 -14.07 10.94 -29.00
N SER A 261 -13.75 10.24 -30.09
CA SER A 261 -13.50 10.84 -31.42
C SER A 261 -14.70 11.58 -32.00
N ASP A 262 -15.92 11.25 -31.60
CA ASP A 262 -17.13 11.96 -32.03
C ASP A 262 -17.19 13.41 -31.50
N LEU A 263 -16.36 13.75 -30.53
CA LEU A 263 -16.28 15.07 -29.93
C LEU A 263 -15.20 15.95 -30.57
N THR A 264 -14.62 15.54 -31.68
CA THR A 264 -13.71 16.38 -32.47
C THR A 264 -14.39 17.70 -32.83
N GLY A 265 -13.70 18.82 -32.64
CA GLY A 265 -14.25 20.17 -32.79
C GLY A 265 -14.68 20.81 -31.47
N LYS A 266 -14.73 20.02 -30.41
CA LYS A 266 -14.98 20.52 -29.03
C LYS A 266 -13.76 20.35 -28.15
N VAL A 267 -13.66 21.20 -27.14
CA VAL A 267 -12.72 20.98 -26.03
C VAL A 267 -13.34 19.95 -25.10
N VAL A 268 -12.63 18.89 -24.77
CA VAL A 268 -13.15 17.79 -23.93
C VAL A 268 -12.41 17.73 -22.62
N LEU A 269 -13.17 17.74 -21.53
CA LEU A 269 -12.70 17.34 -20.23
C LEU A 269 -13.04 15.86 -20.07
N LEU A 270 -12.01 15.00 -20.14
CA LEU A 270 -12.12 13.56 -19.92
C LEU A 270 -11.89 13.27 -18.44
N ASP A 271 -12.94 12.86 -17.73
CA ASP A 271 -12.93 12.64 -16.29
C ASP A 271 -13.11 11.17 -15.94
N PHE A 272 -12.22 10.64 -15.10
CA PHE A 272 -12.36 9.30 -14.52
C PHE A 272 -12.84 9.45 -13.09
N HIS A 273 -13.98 8.85 -12.76
CA HIS A 273 -14.75 9.13 -11.56
C HIS A 273 -15.30 7.88 -10.89
N ILE A 274 -15.51 7.96 -9.58
CA ILE A 274 -16.25 6.97 -8.80
C ILE A 274 -17.34 7.66 -7.97
N PHE A 275 -18.61 7.36 -8.27
CA PHE A 275 -19.76 7.97 -7.60
C PHE A 275 -19.95 7.47 -6.17
N ALA A 276 -19.51 6.26 -5.86
CA ALA A 276 -19.56 5.69 -4.53
C ALA A 276 -18.60 6.36 -3.52
N SER A 277 -17.69 7.23 -3.98
CA SER A 277 -16.77 7.97 -3.13
C SER A 277 -17.49 9.11 -2.39
N ASN A 278 -17.09 9.36 -1.14
CA ASN A 278 -17.58 10.49 -0.35
C ASN A 278 -17.26 11.86 -0.97
N GLU A 279 -16.21 11.94 -1.79
CA GLU A 279 -15.78 13.16 -2.49
C GLU A 279 -16.56 13.40 -3.80
N SER A 280 -17.36 12.43 -4.24
CA SER A 280 -18.06 12.49 -5.53
C SER A 280 -18.94 13.73 -5.66
N THR A 281 -19.76 14.03 -4.65
CA THR A 281 -20.69 15.17 -4.70
C THR A 281 -19.97 16.49 -4.95
N LYS A 282 -18.88 16.74 -4.24
CA LYS A 282 -18.07 17.95 -4.38
C LYS A 282 -17.47 18.07 -5.79
N ARG A 283 -16.96 16.96 -6.32
CA ARG A 283 -16.40 16.90 -7.67
C ARG A 283 -17.46 17.15 -8.74
N ILE A 284 -18.62 16.55 -8.62
CA ILE A 284 -19.73 16.77 -9.55
C ILE A 284 -20.19 18.22 -9.55
N MET A 285 -20.22 18.88 -8.40
CA MET A 285 -20.52 20.30 -8.32
C MET A 285 -19.47 21.15 -9.08
N MET A 286 -18.20 20.83 -8.94
CA MET A 286 -17.11 21.50 -9.69
C MET A 286 -17.27 21.30 -11.20
N LEU A 287 -17.50 20.08 -11.65
CA LEU A 287 -17.69 19.76 -13.08
C LEU A 287 -18.94 20.45 -13.63
N ARG A 288 -20.00 20.52 -12.87
CA ARG A 288 -21.24 21.22 -13.27
C ARG A 288 -21.00 22.70 -13.43
N GLU A 289 -20.22 23.32 -12.56
CA GLU A 289 -19.84 24.72 -12.67
C GLU A 289 -19.05 24.98 -13.98
N LEU A 290 -18.04 24.15 -14.27
CA LEU A 290 -17.28 24.26 -15.52
C LEU A 290 -18.14 24.03 -16.75
N TYR A 291 -19.03 23.07 -16.73
CA TYR A 291 -19.96 22.77 -17.81
C TYR A 291 -20.88 23.98 -18.06
N ASN A 292 -21.46 24.54 -17.03
CA ASN A 292 -22.33 25.71 -17.16
C ASN A 292 -21.60 26.93 -17.71
N LYS A 293 -20.35 27.14 -17.33
CA LYS A 293 -19.54 28.28 -17.83
C LYS A 293 -19.16 28.14 -19.30
N TYR A 294 -18.76 26.95 -19.73
CA TYR A 294 -18.01 26.79 -20.98
C TYR A 294 -18.70 25.90 -22.04
N HIS A 295 -19.78 25.21 -21.71
CA HIS A 295 -20.45 24.32 -22.67
C HIS A 295 -20.92 25.06 -23.91
N ALA A 296 -21.53 26.22 -23.75
CA ALA A 296 -21.98 27.03 -24.88
C ALA A 296 -20.82 27.50 -25.79
N ALA A 297 -19.63 27.67 -25.23
CA ALA A 297 -18.42 28.04 -25.96
C ALA A 297 -17.69 26.86 -26.60
N GLY A 298 -18.11 25.63 -26.33
CA GLY A 298 -17.56 24.42 -26.96
C GLY A 298 -16.92 23.40 -26.04
N LEU A 299 -17.09 23.51 -24.72
CA LEU A 299 -16.65 22.48 -23.78
C LEU A 299 -17.65 21.32 -23.76
N GLU A 300 -17.12 20.10 -23.80
CA GLU A 300 -17.87 18.87 -23.48
C GLU A 300 -17.17 18.13 -22.35
N ILE A 301 -17.93 17.43 -21.53
CA ILE A 301 -17.40 16.54 -20.51
C ILE A 301 -17.73 15.09 -20.90
N TYR A 302 -16.70 14.27 -20.97
CA TYR A 302 -16.79 12.82 -21.16
C TYR A 302 -16.32 12.16 -19.87
N GLN A 303 -17.27 11.64 -19.08
CA GLN A 303 -17.01 11.12 -17.76
C GLN A 303 -17.10 9.59 -17.75
N VAL A 304 -15.98 8.96 -17.39
CA VAL A 304 -15.85 7.50 -17.27
C VAL A 304 -15.98 7.10 -15.81
N SER A 305 -17.03 6.37 -15.47
CA SER A 305 -17.21 5.80 -14.15
C SER A 305 -16.53 4.45 -14.03
N VAL A 306 -15.91 4.21 -12.87
CA VAL A 306 -15.35 2.91 -12.46
C VAL A 306 -16.24 2.21 -11.42
N ASP A 307 -17.43 2.71 -11.17
CA ASP A 307 -18.37 2.11 -10.22
C ASP A 307 -18.76 0.68 -10.64
N PRO A 308 -18.67 -0.30 -9.74
CA PRO A 308 -19.00 -1.68 -10.06
C PRO A 308 -20.51 -1.93 -10.20
N ASP A 309 -21.34 -1.12 -9.53
CA ASP A 309 -22.80 -1.23 -9.57
C ASP A 309 -23.38 -0.37 -10.68
N GLU A 310 -23.84 -1.01 -11.75
CA GLU A 310 -24.43 -0.35 -12.92
C GLU A 310 -25.70 0.41 -12.57
N HIS A 311 -26.56 -0.15 -11.73
CA HIS A 311 -27.82 0.51 -11.34
C HIS A 311 -27.57 1.78 -10.53
N PHE A 312 -26.67 1.71 -9.57
CA PHE A 312 -26.22 2.86 -8.78
C PHE A 312 -25.64 3.96 -9.68
N TRP A 313 -24.79 3.58 -10.62
CA TRP A 313 -24.22 4.51 -11.60
C TRP A 313 -25.29 5.16 -12.49
N LYS A 314 -26.24 4.39 -13.04
CA LYS A 314 -27.34 4.93 -13.85
C LYS A 314 -28.18 5.93 -13.07
N THR A 315 -28.50 5.62 -11.82
CA THR A 315 -29.24 6.51 -10.94
C THR A 315 -28.47 7.79 -10.65
N SER A 316 -27.18 7.66 -10.35
CA SER A 316 -26.30 8.80 -10.02
C SER A 316 -26.07 9.75 -11.20
N THR A 317 -26.13 9.24 -12.44
CA THR A 317 -25.86 10.03 -13.66
C THR A 317 -27.11 10.52 -14.39
N ALA A 318 -28.30 10.08 -13.99
CA ALA A 318 -29.54 10.35 -14.72
C ALA A 318 -29.82 11.84 -14.97
N ALA A 319 -29.44 12.72 -14.04
CA ALA A 319 -29.65 14.16 -14.13
C ALA A 319 -28.41 14.95 -14.57
N LEU A 320 -27.33 14.30 -14.93
CA LEU A 320 -26.11 14.98 -15.38
C LEU A 320 -26.22 15.37 -16.86
N PRO A 321 -25.84 16.60 -17.22
CA PRO A 321 -26.05 17.12 -18.59
C PRO A 321 -24.97 16.67 -19.58
N TRP A 322 -23.90 16.07 -19.12
CA TRP A 322 -22.76 15.64 -19.95
C TRP A 322 -22.78 14.15 -20.25
N ILE A 323 -21.81 13.69 -21.03
CA ILE A 323 -21.68 12.30 -21.42
C ILE A 323 -21.17 11.49 -20.23
N CYS A 324 -21.95 10.51 -19.78
CA CYS A 324 -21.61 9.59 -18.71
C CYS A 324 -21.52 8.17 -19.26
N VAL A 325 -20.31 7.58 -19.21
CA VAL A 325 -20.05 6.20 -19.61
C VAL A 325 -19.50 5.39 -18.45
N ARG A 326 -19.49 4.08 -18.54
CA ARG A 326 -19.00 3.21 -17.47
C ARG A 326 -18.03 2.15 -18.00
N GLU A 327 -16.96 1.97 -17.29
CA GLU A 327 -16.01 0.88 -17.49
C GLU A 327 -16.49 -0.36 -16.72
N GLU A 328 -16.89 -1.42 -17.42
CA GLU A 328 -17.41 -2.65 -16.78
C GLU A 328 -16.39 -3.31 -15.86
N ASN A 329 -15.12 -3.27 -16.22
CA ASN A 329 -14.02 -3.83 -15.44
C ASN A 329 -13.47 -2.86 -14.37
N GLY A 330 -14.16 -1.76 -14.12
CA GLY A 330 -13.79 -0.77 -13.11
C GLY A 330 -12.39 -0.20 -13.34
N ILE A 331 -11.59 -0.15 -12.30
CA ILE A 331 -10.22 0.40 -12.35
C ILE A 331 -9.27 -0.43 -13.23
N GLN A 332 -9.64 -1.65 -13.59
CA GLN A 332 -8.87 -2.52 -14.50
C GLN A 332 -9.33 -2.40 -15.96
N GLY A 333 -10.25 -1.52 -16.24
CA GLY A 333 -10.77 -1.29 -17.57
C GLY A 333 -9.71 -0.78 -18.55
N THR A 334 -9.90 -1.09 -19.83
CA THR A 334 -8.93 -0.77 -20.88
C THR A 334 -8.67 0.73 -21.01
N SER A 335 -9.70 1.57 -20.85
CA SER A 335 -9.54 3.03 -20.95
C SER A 335 -8.64 3.59 -19.86
N LEU A 336 -8.72 3.08 -18.62
CA LEU A 336 -7.85 3.52 -17.54
C LEU A 336 -6.39 3.10 -17.78
N GLN A 337 -6.19 1.92 -18.33
CA GLN A 337 -4.84 1.43 -18.66
C GLN A 337 -4.23 2.26 -19.79
N LEU A 338 -4.98 2.52 -20.85
CA LEU A 338 -4.52 3.30 -22.01
C LEU A 338 -4.13 4.73 -21.65
N TYR A 339 -4.86 5.36 -20.74
CA TYR A 339 -4.57 6.71 -20.24
C TYR A 339 -3.66 6.72 -19.01
N ASN A 340 -3.15 5.57 -18.58
CA ASN A 340 -2.30 5.43 -17.39
C ASN A 340 -2.92 6.07 -16.14
N VAL A 341 -4.19 5.80 -15.90
CA VAL A 341 -4.93 6.26 -14.72
C VAL A 341 -4.62 5.32 -13.56
N GLN A 342 -3.92 5.81 -12.55
CA GLN A 342 -3.49 5.03 -11.38
C GLN A 342 -4.33 5.31 -10.13
N SER A 343 -5.01 6.45 -10.13
CA SER A 343 -5.86 6.87 -9.01
C SER A 343 -7.12 7.57 -9.52
N ILE A 344 -8.19 7.49 -8.76
CA ILE A 344 -9.45 8.16 -9.05
C ILE A 344 -9.69 9.20 -7.95
N PRO A 345 -10.03 10.45 -8.30
CA PRO A 345 -10.29 10.98 -9.64
C PRO A 345 -9.03 11.36 -10.41
N THR A 346 -9.10 11.29 -11.72
CA THR A 346 -8.08 11.80 -12.65
C THR A 346 -8.79 12.39 -13.85
N PHE A 347 -8.32 13.53 -14.38
CA PHE A 347 -8.89 14.10 -15.59
C PHE A 347 -7.83 14.58 -16.58
N PHE A 348 -8.27 14.74 -17.81
CA PHE A 348 -7.45 15.19 -18.94
C PHE A 348 -8.18 16.28 -19.71
N LEU A 349 -7.43 17.17 -20.34
CA LEU A 349 -7.96 18.10 -21.33
C LEU A 349 -7.54 17.71 -22.73
N ILE A 350 -8.50 17.69 -23.65
CA ILE A 350 -8.35 17.34 -25.06
C ILE A 350 -8.81 18.57 -25.87
N ASP A 351 -8.01 18.97 -26.85
CA ASP A 351 -8.32 20.13 -27.69
C ASP A 351 -9.33 19.81 -28.82
N ARG A 352 -9.69 20.82 -29.59
CA ARG A 352 -10.64 20.70 -30.71
C ARG A 352 -10.16 19.80 -31.84
N SER A 353 -8.85 19.57 -31.91
CA SER A 353 -8.25 18.63 -32.88
C SER A 353 -8.22 17.19 -32.37
N ASN A 354 -8.90 16.90 -31.27
CA ASN A 354 -8.88 15.61 -30.59
C ASN A 354 -7.49 15.19 -30.11
N THR A 355 -6.66 16.17 -29.74
CA THR A 355 -5.31 15.94 -29.23
C THR A 355 -5.26 16.14 -27.72
N LEU A 356 -4.64 15.21 -27.00
CA LEU A 356 -4.44 15.29 -25.57
C LEU A 356 -3.46 16.44 -25.25
N ARG A 357 -3.90 17.40 -24.45
CA ARG A 357 -3.12 18.62 -24.15
C ARG A 357 -2.52 18.62 -22.74
N ALA A 358 -3.25 18.11 -21.76
CA ALA A 358 -2.78 18.14 -20.38
C ALA A 358 -3.47 17.09 -19.51
N ARG A 359 -2.76 16.64 -18.50
CA ARG A 359 -3.26 15.84 -17.38
C ARG A 359 -3.46 16.76 -16.18
N ASP A 360 -4.37 16.42 -15.26
CA ASP A 360 -4.74 17.22 -14.07
C ASP A 360 -3.54 17.74 -13.27
N ILE A 361 -2.52 16.93 -13.04
CA ILE A 361 -1.31 17.34 -12.30
C ILE A 361 -0.49 18.44 -12.99
N GLN A 362 -0.69 18.64 -14.29
CA GLN A 362 -0.05 19.68 -15.09
C GLN A 362 -0.85 20.98 -15.11
N ILE A 363 -2.07 20.96 -14.58
CA ILE A 363 -3.02 22.09 -14.66
C ILE A 363 -3.08 22.78 -13.31
N LYS A 364 -2.64 24.03 -13.26
CA LYS A 364 -2.69 24.87 -12.05
C LYS A 364 -4.03 25.59 -11.91
N ASP A 365 -4.59 26.04 -13.02
CA ASP A 365 -5.85 26.76 -13.11
C ASP A 365 -6.68 26.14 -14.25
N ILE A 366 -7.72 25.39 -13.89
CA ILE A 366 -8.55 24.67 -14.86
C ILE A 366 -9.37 25.63 -15.73
N ASP A 367 -9.87 26.72 -15.18
CA ASP A 367 -10.60 27.73 -15.95
C ASP A 367 -9.74 28.33 -17.06
N ALA A 368 -8.50 28.75 -16.71
CA ALA A 368 -7.54 29.29 -17.69
C ALA A 368 -7.16 28.24 -18.73
N ALA A 369 -6.92 26.98 -18.32
CA ALA A 369 -6.56 25.90 -19.22
C ALA A 369 -7.68 25.59 -20.23
N ILE A 370 -8.93 25.58 -19.79
CA ILE A 370 -10.09 25.39 -20.69
C ILE A 370 -10.23 26.57 -21.65
N LYS A 371 -10.16 27.82 -21.13
CA LYS A 371 -10.28 29.02 -21.97
C LYS A 371 -9.23 29.07 -23.06
N ASN A 372 -7.99 28.65 -22.77
CA ASN A 372 -6.91 28.65 -23.75
C ASN A 372 -7.13 27.67 -24.90
N LEU A 373 -7.98 26.66 -24.73
CA LEU A 373 -8.31 25.67 -25.75
C LEU A 373 -9.59 26.01 -26.52
N LEU A 374 -10.48 26.81 -25.95
CA LEU A 374 -11.71 27.28 -26.60
C LEU A 374 -11.44 28.30 -27.70
#